data_da7f2e17f93dcc25df0131295fe6d121
#
_entry.id   da7f2e17f93dcc25df0131295fe6d121
#
_cell.length_a   1.000
_cell.length_b   1.000
_cell.length_c   1.000
_cell.angle_alpha   90.00
_cell.angle_beta   90.00
_cell.angle_gamma   90.00
#
_symmetry.space_group_name_H-M   'P 1'
#
loop_
_entity.id
_entity.type
_entity.pdbx_description
1 polymer ?
#
loop_
_entity_poly.entity_id
_entity_poly.type
_entity_poly.pdbx_seq_one_letter_code
_entity_poly.pdbx_strand_id
1 'polypeptide(L)'
;AIDTDLAELRSILVRLAKALAPGLDAKAVAGELRERVLEELDYEYEAQNQRAFARAYDGHPFIYVPKVHSRLSRRRVLVSDYVEGEGFEAVKRLPQDERDIYGEIIFRFCFGSIYHLQHFNADTHPGNYLPMEDGRVAFLDFGMTKRLSPDQIQLEQRAIDAAGRDDAEALREALHDLGFVANPDRVEAERLMEHVKMVGGWYMEDREVQITPERVMKMVEVTSDPRSDFFDLVRRESLPADELMGRRMETGLL
;
A
#
# COMPACT_ATOMS: atom_id res chain seq x y z
N ALA A 1 -17.71 12.66 20.98
CA ALA A 1 -16.36 13.24 21.01
C ALA A 1 -15.62 12.91 19.70
N ILE A 2 -15.29 11.66 19.39
CA ILE A 2 -14.51 11.27 18.19
C ILE A 2 -15.15 11.74 16.89
N ASP A 3 -16.48 11.60 16.69
CA ASP A 3 -17.16 12.07 15.48
C ASP A 3 -17.11 13.60 15.31
N THR A 4 -17.09 14.35 16.39
CA THR A 4 -16.98 15.81 16.36
C THR A 4 -15.56 16.25 16.01
N ASP A 5 -14.58 15.62 16.65
CA ASP A 5 -13.16 15.88 16.42
C ASP A 5 -12.74 15.51 14.98
N LEU A 6 -13.25 14.39 14.45
CA LEU A 6 -13.06 13.98 13.05
C LEU A 6 -13.72 14.95 12.05
N ALA A 7 -14.88 15.55 12.40
CA ALA A 7 -15.53 16.52 11.53
C ALA A 7 -14.75 17.86 11.45
N GLU A 8 -14.14 18.29 12.54
CA GLU A 8 -13.28 19.49 12.56
C GLU A 8 -11.97 19.25 11.81
N LEU A 9 -11.29 18.13 12.07
CA LEU A 9 -10.10 17.71 11.32
C LEU A 9 -10.36 17.64 9.82
N ARG A 10 -11.48 17.05 9.42
CA ARG A 10 -11.92 16.97 8.03
C ARG A 10 -11.99 18.34 7.37
N SER A 11 -12.56 19.33 8.06
CA SER A 11 -12.73 20.68 7.48
C SER A 11 -11.39 21.37 7.22
N ILE A 12 -10.41 21.15 8.11
CA ILE A 12 -9.04 21.68 8.00
C ILE A 12 -8.29 20.94 6.88
N LEU A 13 -8.32 19.61 6.87
CA LEU A 13 -7.66 18.78 5.86
C LEU A 13 -8.17 19.06 4.45
N VAL A 14 -9.50 19.20 4.27
CA VAL A 14 -10.09 19.55 2.97
C VAL A 14 -9.62 20.91 2.46
N ARG A 15 -9.50 21.90 3.33
CA ARG A 15 -8.99 23.23 2.95
C ARG A 15 -7.51 23.19 2.58
N LEU A 16 -6.72 22.47 3.35
CA LEU A 16 -5.28 22.33 3.12
C LEU A 16 -5.01 21.54 1.82
N ALA A 17 -5.70 20.44 1.62
CA ALA A 17 -5.58 19.61 0.42
C ALA A 17 -5.97 20.38 -0.86
N LYS A 18 -7.04 21.16 -0.83
CA LYS A 18 -7.41 22.02 -1.97
C LYS A 18 -6.36 23.07 -2.32
N ALA A 19 -5.62 23.56 -1.32
CA ALA A 19 -4.56 24.54 -1.54
C ALA A 19 -3.26 23.92 -2.07
N LEU A 20 -2.92 22.71 -1.62
CA LEU A 20 -1.66 22.05 -1.93
C LEU A 20 -1.75 21.08 -3.11
N ALA A 21 -2.88 20.43 -3.30
CA ALA A 21 -3.12 19.44 -4.35
C ALA A 21 -4.49 19.66 -5.02
N PRO A 22 -4.60 20.61 -5.96
CA PRO A 22 -5.88 20.97 -6.60
C PRO A 22 -6.53 19.83 -7.39
N GLY A 23 -5.77 18.81 -7.82
CA GLY A 23 -6.27 17.61 -8.49
C GLY A 23 -6.90 16.57 -7.57
N LEU A 24 -6.73 16.71 -6.24
CA LEU A 24 -7.22 15.77 -5.27
C LEU A 24 -8.69 16.03 -4.91
N ASP A 25 -9.55 15.02 -5.00
CA ASP A 25 -10.88 15.10 -4.37
C ASP A 25 -10.75 14.98 -2.84
N ALA A 26 -10.43 16.12 -2.23
CA ALA A 26 -10.21 16.21 -0.80
C ALA A 26 -11.42 15.76 0.04
N LYS A 27 -12.64 15.77 -0.53
CA LYS A 27 -13.86 15.33 0.17
C LYS A 27 -13.96 13.80 0.14
N ALA A 28 -13.66 13.18 -1.00
CA ALA A 28 -13.63 11.73 -1.13
C ALA A 28 -12.52 11.12 -0.26
N VAL A 29 -11.33 11.68 -0.31
CA VAL A 29 -10.20 11.26 0.54
C VAL A 29 -10.50 11.39 2.03
N ALA A 30 -11.11 12.50 2.45
CA ALA A 30 -11.51 12.68 3.85
C ALA A 30 -12.63 11.71 4.27
N GLY A 31 -13.47 11.31 3.33
CA GLY A 31 -14.48 10.25 3.52
C GLY A 31 -13.83 8.90 3.78
N GLU A 32 -12.92 8.49 2.91
CA GLU A 32 -12.16 7.24 3.03
C GLU A 32 -11.37 7.16 4.35
N LEU A 33 -10.64 8.24 4.69
CA LEU A 33 -9.90 8.30 5.95
C LEU A 33 -10.81 8.16 7.17
N ARG A 34 -12.01 8.77 7.13
CA ARG A 34 -12.98 8.63 8.23
C ARG A 34 -13.48 7.19 8.37
N GLU A 35 -13.78 6.54 7.25
CA GLU A 35 -14.20 5.14 7.25
C GLU A 35 -13.12 4.25 7.84
N ARG A 36 -11.86 4.44 7.44
CA ARG A 36 -10.73 3.67 7.98
C ARG A 36 -10.57 3.84 9.48
N VAL A 37 -10.62 5.08 10.00
CA VAL A 37 -10.56 5.32 11.45
C VAL A 37 -11.71 4.64 12.21
N LEU A 38 -12.90 4.58 11.61
CA LEU A 38 -14.03 3.88 12.24
C LEU A 38 -13.87 2.36 12.21
N GLU A 39 -13.27 1.81 11.16
CA GLU A 39 -12.95 0.38 11.05
C GLU A 39 -11.87 -0.03 12.06
N GLU A 40 -10.84 0.78 12.28
CA GLU A 40 -9.82 0.53 13.32
C GLU A 40 -10.40 0.46 14.75
N LEU A 41 -11.56 1.04 14.99
CA LEU A 41 -12.23 0.96 16.29
C LEU A 41 -13.11 -0.28 16.44
N ASP A 42 -13.22 -1.11 15.41
CA ASP A 42 -14.04 -2.31 15.40
C ASP A 42 -13.20 -3.58 15.27
N TYR A 43 -12.79 -4.16 16.40
CA TYR A 43 -12.00 -5.38 16.43
C TYR A 43 -12.73 -6.63 15.86
N GLU A 44 -14.03 -6.59 15.66
CA GLU A 44 -14.73 -7.66 14.94
C GLU A 44 -14.42 -7.62 13.45
N TYR A 45 -14.28 -6.40 12.87
CA TYR A 45 -13.84 -6.20 11.50
C TYR A 45 -12.39 -6.70 11.32
N GLU A 46 -11.47 -6.25 12.17
CA GLU A 46 -10.08 -6.71 12.16
C GLU A 46 -9.98 -8.23 12.32
N ALA A 47 -10.74 -8.82 13.26
CA ALA A 47 -10.83 -10.26 13.44
C ALA A 47 -11.32 -11.02 12.19
N GLN A 48 -12.23 -10.43 11.41
CA GLN A 48 -12.70 -11.02 10.15
C GLN A 48 -11.60 -11.02 9.10
N ASN A 49 -10.89 -9.91 8.97
CA ASN A 49 -9.77 -9.76 8.03
C ASN A 49 -8.64 -10.74 8.41
N GLN A 50 -8.20 -10.72 9.65
CA GLN A 50 -7.15 -11.62 10.13
C GLN A 50 -7.50 -13.10 9.89
N ARG A 51 -8.76 -13.51 10.12
CA ARG A 51 -9.20 -14.87 9.78
C ARG A 51 -9.17 -15.17 8.29
N ALA A 52 -9.44 -14.19 7.43
CA ALA A 52 -9.36 -14.38 5.99
C ALA A 52 -7.91 -14.62 5.55
N PHE A 53 -6.99 -13.80 6.03
CA PHE A 53 -5.55 -13.96 5.77
C PHE A 53 -5.01 -15.26 6.40
N ALA A 54 -5.38 -15.58 7.64
CA ALA A 54 -4.93 -16.81 8.28
C ALA A 54 -5.36 -18.07 7.53
N ARG A 55 -6.54 -18.07 6.90
CA ARG A 55 -6.98 -19.18 6.03
C ARG A 55 -6.23 -19.20 4.70
N ALA A 56 -5.98 -18.04 4.11
CA ALA A 56 -5.30 -17.96 2.82
C ALA A 56 -3.85 -18.42 2.90
N TYR A 57 -3.19 -18.13 4.02
CA TYR A 57 -1.80 -18.48 4.27
C TYR A 57 -1.61 -19.70 5.21
N ASP A 58 -2.66 -20.49 5.43
CA ASP A 58 -2.54 -21.70 6.28
C ASP A 58 -1.56 -22.70 5.63
N GLY A 59 -0.53 -23.08 6.39
CA GLY A 59 0.54 -23.95 5.90
C GLY A 59 1.53 -23.30 4.92
N HIS A 60 1.50 -21.97 4.74
CA HIS A 60 2.46 -21.31 3.88
C HIS A 60 3.88 -21.41 4.45
N PRO A 61 4.92 -21.68 3.60
CA PRO A 61 6.27 -21.95 4.10
C PRO A 61 6.98 -20.76 4.74
N PHE A 62 6.62 -19.52 4.40
CA PHE A 62 7.32 -18.32 4.85
C PHE A 62 6.41 -17.29 5.52
N ILE A 63 5.09 -17.35 5.32
CA ILE A 63 4.12 -16.39 5.84
C ILE A 63 3.30 -17.05 6.92
N TYR A 64 3.20 -16.39 8.08
CA TYR A 64 2.35 -16.82 9.18
C TYR A 64 1.38 -15.71 9.59
N VAL A 65 0.12 -16.09 9.78
CA VAL A 65 -0.91 -15.19 10.31
C VAL A 65 -1.52 -15.86 11.55
N PRO A 66 -1.46 -15.19 12.73
CA PRO A 66 -1.98 -15.77 13.97
C PRO A 66 -3.48 -16.06 13.88
N LYS A 67 -3.92 -17.21 14.43
CA LYS A 67 -5.34 -17.58 14.44
C LYS A 67 -6.11 -16.74 15.45
N VAL A 68 -7.28 -16.26 15.07
CA VAL A 68 -8.17 -15.51 15.95
C VAL A 68 -9.03 -16.46 16.77
N HIS A 69 -9.08 -16.25 18.08
CA HIS A 69 -9.95 -16.95 19.01
C HIS A 69 -11.34 -16.29 19.05
N SER A 70 -12.20 -16.63 18.10
CA SER A 70 -13.51 -15.98 17.90
C SER A 70 -14.43 -16.05 19.14
N ARG A 71 -14.30 -17.06 20.00
CA ARG A 71 -15.08 -17.17 21.24
C ARG A 71 -14.69 -16.13 22.28
N LEU A 72 -13.46 -15.64 22.24
CA LEU A 72 -12.88 -14.65 23.16
C LEU A 72 -12.87 -13.24 22.58
N SER A 73 -12.92 -13.12 21.26
CA SER A 73 -12.91 -11.83 20.58
C SER A 73 -14.30 -11.19 20.55
N ARG A 74 -14.35 -9.88 20.70
CA ARG A 74 -15.55 -9.03 20.68
C ARG A 74 -15.17 -7.69 20.04
N ARG A 75 -16.16 -6.84 19.80
CA ARG A 75 -15.97 -5.52 19.20
C ARG A 75 -14.85 -4.66 19.79
N ARG A 76 -14.50 -4.86 21.06
CA ARG A 76 -13.47 -4.08 21.76
C ARG A 76 -12.32 -4.93 22.29
N VAL A 77 -12.26 -6.20 21.92
CA VAL A 77 -11.22 -7.13 22.34
C VAL A 77 -10.94 -8.08 21.20
N LEU A 78 -9.73 -8.07 20.67
CA LEU A 78 -9.22 -9.06 19.74
C LEU A 78 -8.29 -10.02 20.50
N VAL A 79 -8.53 -11.31 20.36
CA VAL A 79 -7.70 -12.38 20.95
C VAL A 79 -7.23 -13.28 19.83
N SER A 80 -5.93 -13.40 19.67
CA SER A 80 -5.28 -14.28 18.69
C SER A 80 -4.19 -15.12 19.34
N ASP A 81 -3.63 -16.07 18.59
CA ASP A 81 -2.47 -16.83 19.04
C ASP A 81 -1.32 -15.88 19.35
N TYR A 82 -0.59 -16.17 20.42
CA TYR A 82 0.63 -15.46 20.73
C TYR A 82 1.74 -15.89 19.76
N VAL A 83 2.51 -14.96 19.28
CA VAL A 83 3.65 -15.19 18.38
C VAL A 83 4.94 -14.78 19.06
N GLU A 84 5.89 -15.69 19.11
CA GLU A 84 7.26 -15.39 19.46
C GLU A 84 8.07 -15.06 18.21
N GLY A 85 8.77 -13.92 18.24
CA GLY A 85 9.58 -13.47 17.13
C GLY A 85 10.39 -12.23 17.51
N GLU A 86 11.35 -11.91 16.67
CA GLU A 86 12.22 -10.76 16.85
C GLU A 86 11.58 -9.50 16.28
N GLY A 87 11.84 -8.35 16.88
CA GLY A 87 11.41 -7.07 16.35
C GLY A 87 12.25 -6.63 15.14
N PHE A 88 11.71 -5.70 14.36
CA PHE A 88 12.37 -5.19 13.14
C PHE A 88 13.78 -4.64 13.38
N GLU A 89 14.05 -4.08 14.55
CA GLU A 89 15.39 -3.62 14.92
C GLU A 89 16.44 -4.76 14.99
N ALA A 90 16.01 -6.00 15.24
CA ALA A 90 16.90 -7.15 15.15
C ALA A 90 17.23 -7.48 13.69
N VAL A 91 16.23 -7.42 12.79
CA VAL A 91 16.41 -7.64 11.34
C VAL A 91 17.44 -6.68 10.76
N LYS A 92 17.42 -5.41 11.15
CA LYS A 92 18.39 -4.40 10.66
C LYS A 92 19.85 -4.76 10.97
N ARG A 93 20.09 -5.60 11.96
CA ARG A 93 21.44 -6.04 12.37
C ARG A 93 21.92 -7.34 11.69
N LEU A 94 21.02 -8.01 10.97
CA LEU A 94 21.36 -9.22 10.24
C LEU A 94 22.27 -8.94 9.03
N PRO A 95 23.01 -9.93 8.54
CA PRO A 95 23.70 -9.88 7.25
C PRO A 95 22.73 -9.48 6.12
N GLN A 96 23.29 -8.92 5.04
CA GLN A 96 22.47 -8.40 3.94
C GLN A 96 21.59 -9.48 3.30
N ASP A 97 22.15 -10.66 3.05
CA ASP A 97 21.46 -11.81 2.47
C ASP A 97 20.26 -12.28 3.31
N GLU A 98 20.39 -12.27 4.63
CA GLU A 98 19.28 -12.60 5.53
C GLU A 98 18.22 -11.50 5.51
N ARG A 99 18.62 -10.21 5.48
CA ARG A 99 17.68 -9.10 5.37
C ARG A 99 16.89 -9.12 4.05
N ASP A 100 17.57 -9.50 2.97
CA ASP A 100 16.95 -9.60 1.65
C ASP A 100 15.86 -10.68 1.62
N ILE A 101 16.05 -11.81 2.32
CA ILE A 101 15.03 -12.84 2.49
C ILE A 101 13.78 -12.28 3.21
N TYR A 102 13.97 -11.55 4.30
CA TYR A 102 12.82 -10.94 5.00
C TYR A 102 12.13 -9.89 4.13
N GLY A 103 12.88 -9.06 3.41
CA GLY A 103 12.34 -8.11 2.45
C GLY A 103 11.48 -8.79 1.37
N GLU A 104 11.97 -9.89 0.82
CA GLU A 104 11.24 -10.69 -0.16
C GLU A 104 9.93 -11.27 0.42
N ILE A 105 9.97 -11.81 1.64
CA ILE A 105 8.76 -12.36 2.29
C ILE A 105 7.70 -11.27 2.49
N ILE A 106 8.10 -10.09 2.96
CA ILE A 106 7.21 -8.95 3.15
C ILE A 106 6.63 -8.49 1.81
N PHE A 107 7.48 -8.35 0.78
CA PHE A 107 7.03 -8.01 -0.57
C PHE A 107 6.01 -9.02 -1.10
N ARG A 108 6.30 -10.32 -0.99
CA ARG A 108 5.40 -11.40 -1.43
C ARG A 108 4.08 -11.40 -0.66
N PHE A 109 4.08 -11.09 0.63
CA PHE A 109 2.84 -10.94 1.39
C PHE A 109 2.02 -9.76 0.88
N CYS A 110 2.61 -8.58 0.74
CA CYS A 110 1.91 -7.36 0.36
C CYS A 110 1.35 -7.45 -1.07
N PHE A 111 2.20 -7.66 -2.06
CA PHE A 111 1.79 -7.72 -3.46
C PHE A 111 1.06 -9.03 -3.82
N GLY A 112 1.49 -10.16 -3.25
CA GLY A 112 0.78 -11.43 -3.43
C GLY A 112 -0.66 -11.38 -2.91
N SER A 113 -0.91 -10.67 -1.82
CA SER A 113 -2.27 -10.47 -1.29
C SER A 113 -3.15 -9.67 -2.25
N ILE A 114 -2.60 -8.68 -2.97
CA ILE A 114 -3.32 -7.92 -3.99
C ILE A 114 -3.81 -8.87 -5.10
N TYR A 115 -2.88 -9.58 -5.74
CA TYR A 115 -3.16 -10.31 -6.98
C TYR A 115 -3.78 -11.68 -6.75
N HIS A 116 -3.44 -12.38 -5.66
CA HIS A 116 -3.99 -13.72 -5.37
C HIS A 116 -5.23 -13.71 -4.51
N LEU A 117 -5.32 -12.77 -3.56
CA LEU A 117 -6.46 -12.70 -2.63
C LEU A 117 -7.44 -11.60 -2.98
N GLN A 118 -7.04 -10.62 -3.82
CA GLN A 118 -7.79 -9.38 -4.06
C GLN A 118 -8.14 -8.67 -2.74
N HIS A 119 -7.29 -8.86 -1.75
CA HIS A 119 -7.46 -8.38 -0.39
C HIS A 119 -6.09 -8.16 0.23
N PHE A 120 -5.67 -6.92 0.41
CA PHE A 120 -4.35 -6.59 0.92
C PHE A 120 -4.41 -5.80 2.23
N ASN A 121 -3.30 -5.84 2.95
CA ASN A 121 -3.06 -5.02 4.14
C ASN A 121 -2.32 -3.74 3.74
N ALA A 122 -2.89 -2.59 4.07
CA ALA A 122 -2.31 -1.29 3.78
C ALA A 122 -1.43 -0.76 4.92
N ASP A 123 -1.37 -1.43 6.08
CA ASP A 123 -0.50 -1.05 7.17
C ASP A 123 0.82 -1.82 7.13
N THR A 124 1.78 -1.25 6.42
CA THR A 124 3.13 -1.79 6.26
C THR A 124 4.10 -1.34 7.37
N HIS A 125 3.57 -0.96 8.53
CA HIS A 125 4.42 -0.56 9.64
C HIS A 125 5.33 -1.72 10.09
N PRO A 126 6.66 -1.51 10.21
CA PRO A 126 7.60 -2.59 10.56
C PRO A 126 7.32 -3.30 11.89
N GLY A 127 6.62 -2.65 12.81
CA GLY A 127 6.18 -3.26 14.08
C GLY A 127 5.13 -4.36 13.93
N ASN A 128 4.51 -4.46 12.74
CA ASN A 128 3.50 -5.48 12.43
C ASN A 128 4.11 -6.76 11.86
N TYR A 129 5.44 -6.82 11.70
CA TYR A 129 6.16 -7.94 11.13
C TYR A 129 7.11 -8.55 12.16
N LEU A 130 6.93 -9.82 12.50
CA LEU A 130 7.79 -10.53 13.43
C LEU A 130 8.48 -11.69 12.70
N PRO A 131 9.78 -11.60 12.40
CA PRO A 131 10.60 -12.75 12.04
C PRO A 131 10.56 -13.80 13.15
N MET A 132 10.23 -15.03 12.77
CA MET A 132 10.12 -16.18 13.67
C MET A 132 11.38 -17.03 13.59
N GLU A 133 11.65 -17.79 14.66
CA GLU A 133 12.83 -18.67 14.76
C GLU A 133 12.86 -19.76 13.67
N ASP A 134 11.69 -20.15 13.16
CA ASP A 134 11.57 -21.15 12.08
C ASP A 134 11.74 -20.58 10.65
N GLY A 135 12.13 -19.32 10.52
CA GLY A 135 12.37 -18.64 9.25
C GLY A 135 11.13 -18.05 8.58
N ARG A 136 9.96 -18.13 9.22
CA ARG A 136 8.74 -17.45 8.75
C ARG A 136 8.70 -16.01 9.24
N VAL A 137 7.85 -15.21 8.62
CA VAL A 137 7.46 -13.89 9.11
C VAL A 137 6.00 -13.93 9.53
N ALA A 138 5.71 -13.53 10.77
CA ALA A 138 4.36 -13.34 11.23
C ALA A 138 3.86 -11.92 10.94
N PHE A 139 2.62 -11.83 10.46
CA PHE A 139 1.92 -10.58 10.17
C PHE A 139 0.79 -10.42 11.19
N LEU A 140 0.76 -9.29 11.91
CA LEU A 140 -0.01 -9.20 13.17
C LEU A 140 -1.24 -8.31 13.09
N ASP A 141 -1.19 -7.19 12.37
CA ASP A 141 -2.25 -6.18 12.32
C ASP A 141 -3.04 -6.28 11.01
N PHE A 142 -4.36 -6.36 11.11
CA PHE A 142 -5.29 -6.47 9.98
C PHE A 142 -6.45 -5.45 10.07
N GLY A 143 -6.25 -4.40 10.84
CA GLY A 143 -7.22 -3.31 11.00
C GLY A 143 -7.38 -2.49 9.74
N MET A 144 -6.29 -2.33 8.98
CA MET A 144 -6.27 -1.51 7.77
C MET A 144 -6.12 -2.37 6.50
N THR A 145 -7.21 -2.99 6.08
CA THR A 145 -7.20 -3.82 4.87
C THR A 145 -8.14 -3.26 3.79
N LYS A 146 -7.87 -3.58 2.54
CA LYS A 146 -8.70 -3.20 1.39
C LYS A 146 -8.95 -4.41 0.49
N ARG A 147 -10.21 -4.55 0.04
CA ARG A 147 -10.58 -5.49 -1.01
C ARG A 147 -10.65 -4.76 -2.34
N LEU A 148 -10.12 -5.39 -3.37
CA LEU A 148 -10.18 -4.89 -4.74
C LEU A 148 -11.19 -5.71 -5.55
N SER A 149 -11.86 -5.05 -6.47
CA SER A 149 -12.70 -5.75 -7.44
C SER A 149 -11.84 -6.42 -8.52
N PRO A 150 -12.32 -7.47 -9.17
CA PRO A 150 -11.63 -8.06 -10.33
C PRO A 150 -11.33 -7.04 -11.43
N ASP A 151 -12.21 -6.07 -11.63
CA ASP A 151 -12.04 -5.03 -12.65
C ASP A 151 -10.87 -4.09 -12.30
N GLN A 152 -10.73 -3.69 -11.02
CA GLN A 152 -9.59 -2.92 -10.56
C GLN A 152 -8.27 -3.66 -10.78
N ILE A 153 -8.21 -4.95 -10.41
CA ILE A 153 -7.01 -5.78 -10.63
C ILE A 153 -6.66 -5.86 -12.12
N GLN A 154 -7.64 -6.01 -13.01
CA GLN A 154 -7.39 -6.04 -14.45
C GLN A 154 -6.84 -4.71 -14.96
N LEU A 155 -7.34 -3.58 -14.47
CA LEU A 155 -6.83 -2.27 -14.84
C LEU A 155 -5.38 -2.06 -14.37
N GLU A 156 -5.06 -2.44 -13.13
CA GLU A 156 -3.69 -2.39 -12.62
C GLU A 156 -2.75 -3.28 -13.44
N GLN A 157 -3.17 -4.51 -13.77
CA GLN A 157 -2.39 -5.42 -14.61
C GLN A 157 -2.13 -4.84 -15.99
N ARG A 158 -3.13 -4.17 -16.60
CA ARG A 158 -2.94 -3.47 -17.89
C ARG A 158 -1.88 -2.37 -17.79
N ALA A 159 -1.87 -1.60 -16.70
CA ALA A 159 -0.88 -0.55 -16.49
C ALA A 159 0.55 -1.13 -16.32
N ILE A 160 0.69 -2.20 -15.52
CA ILE A 160 1.97 -2.89 -15.32
C ILE A 160 2.47 -3.52 -16.62
N ASP A 161 1.59 -4.19 -17.36
CA ASP A 161 1.91 -4.80 -18.66
C ASP A 161 2.36 -3.74 -19.69
N ALA A 162 1.67 -2.60 -19.74
CA ALA A 162 2.05 -1.50 -20.62
C ALA A 162 3.42 -0.92 -20.25
N ALA A 163 3.67 -0.71 -18.96
CA ALA A 163 4.97 -0.26 -18.47
C ALA A 163 6.09 -1.26 -18.78
N GLY A 164 5.83 -2.56 -18.60
CA GLY A 164 6.79 -3.65 -18.91
C GLY A 164 7.13 -3.78 -20.39
N ARG A 165 6.20 -3.39 -21.29
CA ARG A 165 6.41 -3.40 -22.76
C ARG A 165 6.91 -2.08 -23.32
N ASP A 166 7.19 -1.07 -22.50
CA ASP A 166 7.52 0.30 -22.93
C ASP A 166 6.43 0.95 -23.82
N ASP A 167 5.17 0.57 -23.63
CA ASP A 167 4.04 1.12 -24.36
C ASP A 167 3.45 2.32 -23.59
N ALA A 168 4.01 3.49 -23.88
CA ALA A 168 3.67 4.71 -23.16
C ALA A 168 2.21 5.14 -23.36
N GLU A 169 1.66 4.94 -24.57
CA GLU A 169 0.27 5.28 -24.86
C GLU A 169 -0.69 4.35 -24.12
N ALA A 170 -0.45 3.04 -24.15
CA ALA A 170 -1.27 2.06 -23.42
C ALA A 170 -1.18 2.29 -21.90
N LEU A 171 -0.02 2.69 -21.37
CA LEU A 171 0.13 3.06 -19.97
C LEU A 171 -0.70 4.29 -19.61
N ARG A 172 -0.66 5.33 -20.44
CA ARG A 172 -1.44 6.57 -20.24
C ARG A 172 -2.94 6.29 -20.21
N GLU A 173 -3.43 5.45 -21.14
CA GLU A 173 -4.82 5.01 -21.17
C GLU A 173 -5.20 4.20 -19.92
N ALA A 174 -4.38 3.24 -19.52
CA ALA A 174 -4.62 2.43 -18.34
C ALA A 174 -4.68 3.28 -17.05
N LEU A 175 -3.76 4.23 -16.91
CA LEU A 175 -3.75 5.16 -15.77
C LEU A 175 -4.92 6.16 -15.80
N HIS A 176 -5.44 6.49 -16.99
CA HIS A 176 -6.67 7.25 -17.12
C HIS A 176 -7.89 6.42 -16.65
N ASP A 177 -7.99 5.18 -17.08
CA ASP A 177 -9.07 4.27 -16.69
C ASP A 177 -9.06 3.98 -15.18
N LEU A 178 -7.87 3.92 -14.56
CA LEU A 178 -7.68 3.83 -13.10
C LEU A 178 -8.00 5.15 -12.37
N GLY A 179 -8.14 6.26 -13.12
CA GLY A 179 -8.45 7.57 -12.55
C GLY A 179 -7.23 8.38 -12.08
N PHE A 180 -6.00 7.90 -12.26
CA PHE A 180 -4.78 8.64 -11.92
C PHE A 180 -4.52 9.81 -12.87
N VAL A 181 -4.92 9.70 -14.11
CA VAL A 181 -4.79 10.74 -15.14
C VAL A 181 -6.15 11.28 -15.50
N ALA A 182 -6.51 12.46 -14.98
CA ALA A 182 -7.81 13.06 -15.21
C ALA A 182 -8.05 13.50 -16.68
N ASN A 183 -7.00 13.92 -17.37
CA ASN A 183 -7.07 14.36 -18.76
C ASN A 183 -5.83 13.86 -19.53
N PRO A 184 -5.95 12.74 -20.26
CA PRO A 184 -4.84 12.12 -20.98
C PRO A 184 -4.26 13.02 -22.09
N ASP A 185 -5.06 13.88 -22.72
CA ASP A 185 -4.60 14.78 -23.80
C ASP A 185 -3.62 15.88 -23.31
N ARG A 186 -3.53 16.07 -22.00
CA ARG A 186 -2.64 17.06 -21.37
C ARG A 186 -1.37 16.46 -20.77
N VAL A 187 -1.20 15.15 -20.90
CA VAL A 187 -0.07 14.42 -20.34
C VAL A 187 0.65 13.72 -21.47
N GLU A 188 1.91 14.06 -21.65
CA GLU A 188 2.79 13.40 -22.63
C GLU A 188 3.08 11.97 -22.17
N ALA A 189 2.81 10.98 -23.03
CA ALA A 189 2.86 9.58 -22.68
C ALA A 189 4.25 9.10 -22.28
N GLU A 190 5.28 9.48 -23.04
CA GLU A 190 6.68 9.11 -22.77
C GLU A 190 7.15 9.67 -21.43
N ARG A 191 6.80 10.91 -21.13
CA ARG A 191 7.16 11.55 -19.87
C ARG A 191 6.44 10.91 -18.68
N LEU A 192 5.19 10.48 -18.86
CA LEU A 192 4.46 9.72 -17.87
C LEU A 192 5.11 8.35 -17.63
N MET A 193 5.53 7.67 -18.70
CA MET A 193 6.27 6.41 -18.63
C MET A 193 7.56 6.55 -17.84
N GLU A 194 8.36 7.59 -18.12
CA GLU A 194 9.59 7.86 -17.37
C GLU A 194 9.32 8.06 -15.89
N HIS A 195 8.27 8.83 -15.54
CA HIS A 195 7.86 9.07 -14.17
C HIS A 195 7.44 7.76 -13.47
N VAL A 196 6.56 7.00 -14.10
CA VAL A 196 6.06 5.72 -13.54
C VAL A 196 7.21 4.74 -13.33
N LYS A 197 8.14 4.61 -14.28
CA LYS A 197 9.33 3.77 -14.12
C LYS A 197 10.26 4.24 -13.01
N MET A 198 10.38 5.54 -12.82
CA MET A 198 11.21 6.10 -11.76
C MET A 198 10.63 5.79 -10.37
N VAL A 199 9.31 5.93 -10.21
CA VAL A 199 8.63 5.75 -8.91
C VAL A 199 8.27 4.28 -8.67
N GLY A 200 7.74 3.58 -9.68
CA GLY A 200 7.20 2.22 -9.58
C GLY A 200 8.08 1.13 -10.18
N GLY A 201 9.15 1.47 -10.90
CA GLY A 201 9.97 0.50 -11.61
C GLY A 201 10.59 -0.60 -10.74
N TRP A 202 10.69 -0.37 -9.43
CA TRP A 202 11.24 -1.33 -8.50
C TRP A 202 10.37 -2.58 -8.32
N TYR A 203 9.07 -2.52 -8.59
CA TYR A 203 8.15 -3.66 -8.54
C TYR A 203 7.55 -4.04 -9.90
N MET A 204 7.79 -3.24 -10.94
CA MET A 204 7.28 -3.48 -12.30
C MET A 204 8.26 -4.27 -13.18
N GLU A 205 9.53 -4.30 -12.83
CA GLU A 205 10.57 -4.98 -13.59
C GLU A 205 10.73 -6.44 -13.13
N ASP A 206 10.73 -7.39 -14.07
CA ASP A 206 10.99 -8.82 -13.81
C ASP A 206 12.50 -9.09 -13.61
N ARG A 207 13.04 -8.53 -12.51
CA ARG A 207 14.43 -8.73 -12.07
C ARG A 207 14.57 -8.47 -10.58
N GLU A 208 15.64 -8.98 -10.00
CA GLU A 208 16.02 -8.62 -8.63
C GLU A 208 16.38 -7.12 -8.56
N VAL A 209 15.74 -6.42 -7.65
CA VAL A 209 15.94 -4.99 -7.43
C VAL A 209 16.31 -4.75 -5.97
N GLN A 210 17.48 -4.19 -5.73
CA GLN A 210 17.86 -3.74 -4.41
C GLN A 210 17.28 -2.36 -4.12
N ILE A 211 16.50 -2.23 -3.05
CA ILE A 211 15.99 -0.96 -2.56
C ILE A 211 17.03 -0.38 -1.61
N THR A 212 17.68 0.72 -2.02
CA THR A 212 18.66 1.43 -1.21
C THR A 212 18.11 2.77 -0.71
N PRO A 213 18.62 3.30 0.42
CA PRO A 213 18.21 4.63 0.91
C PRO A 213 18.38 5.73 -0.14
N GLU A 214 19.44 5.66 -0.97
CA GLU A 214 19.70 6.64 -2.03
C GLU A 214 18.63 6.59 -3.12
N ARG A 215 18.17 5.37 -3.47
CA ARG A 215 17.07 5.19 -4.44
C ARG A 215 15.78 5.79 -3.90
N VAL A 216 15.44 5.49 -2.65
CA VAL A 216 14.24 6.02 -1.99
C VAL A 216 14.30 7.55 -1.91
N MET A 217 15.42 8.11 -1.47
CA MET A 217 15.61 9.56 -1.40
C MET A 217 15.45 10.23 -2.76
N LYS A 218 15.97 9.63 -3.83
CA LYS A 218 15.79 10.13 -5.20
C LYS A 218 14.32 10.12 -5.62
N MET A 219 13.58 9.07 -5.31
CA MET A 219 12.13 9.00 -5.59
C MET A 219 11.37 10.11 -4.85
N VAL A 220 11.67 10.32 -3.57
CA VAL A 220 11.08 11.39 -2.75
C VAL A 220 11.43 12.78 -3.33
N GLU A 221 12.69 13.02 -3.68
CA GLU A 221 13.14 14.27 -4.28
C GLU A 221 12.37 14.59 -5.56
N VAL A 222 12.30 13.62 -6.48
CA VAL A 222 11.62 13.77 -7.77
C VAL A 222 10.14 14.08 -7.62
N THR A 223 9.47 13.47 -6.65
CA THR A 223 8.03 13.67 -6.42
C THR A 223 7.71 14.91 -5.60
N SER A 224 8.66 15.41 -4.79
CA SER A 224 8.41 16.48 -3.81
C SER A 224 9.06 17.82 -4.15
N ASP A 225 10.15 17.86 -4.93
CA ASP A 225 10.84 19.10 -5.29
C ASP A 225 10.08 19.86 -6.40
N PRO A 226 9.60 21.09 -6.14
CA PRO A 226 8.94 21.92 -7.15
C PRO A 226 9.78 22.23 -8.40
N ARG A 227 11.09 22.00 -8.35
CA ARG A 227 12.02 22.16 -9.47
C ARG A 227 12.23 20.88 -10.28
N SER A 228 11.67 19.76 -9.81
CA SER A 228 11.72 18.50 -10.53
C SER A 228 10.97 18.59 -11.85
N ASP A 229 11.52 17.97 -12.87
CA ASP A 229 10.90 17.88 -14.21
C ASP A 229 9.53 17.17 -14.16
N PHE A 230 9.26 16.39 -13.12
CA PHE A 230 8.01 15.64 -12.96
C PHE A 230 7.01 16.31 -12.00
N PHE A 231 7.37 17.41 -11.34
CA PHE A 231 6.51 18.03 -10.33
C PHE A 231 5.16 18.49 -10.88
N ASP A 232 5.13 19.00 -12.12
CA ASP A 232 3.88 19.41 -12.76
C ASP A 232 2.99 18.20 -13.12
N LEU A 233 3.59 17.05 -13.41
CA LEU A 233 2.90 15.77 -13.60
C LEU A 233 2.25 15.33 -12.29
N VAL A 234 3.02 15.22 -11.20
CA VAL A 234 2.54 14.85 -9.87
C VAL A 234 1.39 15.76 -9.42
N ARG A 235 1.47 17.07 -9.69
CA ARG A 235 0.38 18.01 -9.37
C ARG A 235 -0.88 17.83 -10.23
N ARG A 236 -0.78 17.18 -11.38
CA ARG A 236 -1.90 16.90 -12.29
C ARG A 236 -2.46 15.51 -12.10
N GLU A 237 -1.71 14.63 -11.44
CA GLU A 237 -2.24 13.34 -11.02
C GLU A 237 -3.46 13.56 -10.13
N SER A 238 -4.48 12.78 -10.36
CA SER A 238 -5.54 12.58 -9.39
C SER A 238 -5.21 11.33 -8.58
N LEU A 239 -5.47 11.37 -7.29
CA LEU A 239 -5.41 10.18 -6.46
C LEU A 239 -6.85 9.74 -6.20
N PRO A 240 -7.35 8.71 -6.88
CA PRO A 240 -8.66 8.16 -6.59
C PRO A 240 -8.72 7.73 -5.12
N ALA A 241 -9.83 7.98 -4.45
CA ALA A 241 -9.98 7.61 -3.05
C ALA A 241 -9.79 6.10 -2.84
N ASP A 242 -10.19 5.31 -3.83
CA ASP A 242 -10.05 3.86 -3.82
C ASP A 242 -8.59 3.39 -3.91
N GLU A 243 -7.68 4.20 -4.47
CA GLU A 243 -6.26 3.87 -4.62
C GLU A 243 -5.40 4.37 -3.45
N LEU A 244 -5.98 5.15 -2.53
CA LEU A 244 -5.25 5.73 -1.39
C LEU A 244 -4.55 4.65 -0.53
N MET A 245 -5.20 3.51 -0.33
CA MET A 245 -4.66 2.43 0.49
C MET A 245 -3.53 1.69 -0.22
N GLY A 246 -3.62 1.49 -1.54
CA GLY A 246 -2.53 0.94 -2.36
C GLY A 246 -1.28 1.82 -2.30
N ARG A 247 -1.43 3.11 -2.52
CA ARG A 247 -0.32 4.09 -2.39
C ARG A 247 0.29 4.12 -1.00
N ARG A 248 -0.53 4.00 0.06
CA ARG A 248 -0.02 3.90 1.43
C ARG A 248 0.84 2.65 1.61
N MET A 249 0.37 1.51 1.11
CA MET A 249 1.13 0.24 1.18
C MET A 249 2.47 0.36 0.44
N GLU A 250 2.45 0.80 -0.82
CA GLU A 250 3.65 0.97 -1.65
C GLU A 250 4.68 1.89 -0.97
N THR A 251 4.22 3.05 -0.49
CA THR A 251 5.11 4.03 0.16
C THR A 251 5.68 3.50 1.48
N GLY A 252 4.91 2.71 2.21
CA GLY A 252 5.36 2.16 3.49
C GLY A 252 6.32 0.98 3.34
N LEU A 253 6.44 0.39 2.15
CA LEU A 253 7.41 -0.67 1.84
C LEU A 253 8.80 -0.14 1.46
N LEU A 254 8.92 1.14 1.15
CA LEU A 254 10.17 1.84 0.80
C LEU A 254 10.86 2.40 2.05
#